data_c2df1723ed4358ca432e326c349b4810
#
_entry.id   c2df1723ed4358ca432e326c349b4810
#
_cell.length_a   1.000
_cell.length_b   1.000
_cell.length_c   1.000
_cell.angle_alpha   90.00
_cell.angle_beta   90.00
_cell.angle_gamma   90.00
#
_symmetry.space_group_name_H-M   'P 1'
#
loop_
_entity.id
_entity.type
_entity.pdbx_description
1 polymer ?
#
loop_
_entity_poly.entity_id
_entity_poly.type
_entity_poly.pdbx_seq_one_letter_code
_entity_poly.pdbx_strand_id
1 'polypeptide(L)'
;MTFISSLAMWFSESDGKIIIEWFGWQVTTSPTFFLTLLLSIIFLLFITISFIINLLNIPRKSLRKFREKKIINAEQALNNGIIASFYGNKIEVSKNLNIAKKSLKDLPLLILLELQNSLYKGDENNTFIILTKMLNIAVLKPLAIKSLISYSIKNKDKELFNNILSKSLDKKIEFSWIRKGIFDFCSENKNWEDLSVYLKKKISIKSKFNKEILSITYYQIALEYYLLDDLKKANFFLKQALKLNNYFPPYMELYSKLIKGKSNKEITKILKNYWLKSPN
;
A
#
# COMPACT_ATOMS: atom_id res chain seq x y z
N MET A 1 59.44 -28.84 -4.91
CA MET A 1 60.43 -28.97 -3.79
C MET A 1 61.91 -28.89 -4.23
N THR A 2 62.25 -29.30 -5.42
CA THR A 2 63.64 -29.33 -5.93
C THR A 2 64.30 -27.95 -6.11
N PHE A 3 63.54 -26.92 -6.43
CA PHE A 3 64.09 -25.56 -6.66
C PHE A 3 64.54 -24.87 -5.36
N ILE A 4 63.80 -25.05 -4.28
CA ILE A 4 64.13 -24.47 -2.96
C ILE A 4 65.36 -25.17 -2.36
N SER A 5 65.47 -26.48 -2.50
CA SER A 5 66.61 -27.24 -2.03
C SER A 5 67.92 -26.95 -2.82
N SER A 6 67.79 -26.75 -4.14
CA SER A 6 68.89 -26.33 -5.02
C SER A 6 69.42 -24.93 -4.69
N LEU A 7 68.52 -23.99 -4.42
CA LEU A 7 68.84 -22.62 -3.95
C LEU A 7 69.49 -22.61 -2.59
N ALA A 8 69.01 -23.45 -1.64
CA ALA A 8 69.58 -23.57 -0.31
C ALA A 8 70.99 -24.16 -0.36
N MET A 9 71.24 -25.13 -1.25
CA MET A 9 72.60 -25.75 -1.45
C MET A 9 73.53 -24.69 -2.06
N TRP A 10 73.15 -23.96 -3.06
CA TRP A 10 73.99 -22.94 -3.69
C TRP A 10 74.32 -21.79 -2.72
N PHE A 11 73.41 -21.39 -1.85
CA PHE A 11 73.67 -20.40 -0.78
C PHE A 11 74.58 -21.01 0.38
N SER A 12 74.53 -22.30 0.59
CA SER A 12 75.34 -22.97 1.64
C SER A 12 76.79 -23.09 1.23
N GLU A 13 77.16 -23.17 -0.05
CA GLU A 13 78.49 -23.28 -0.57
C GLU A 13 79.22 -21.92 -0.75
N SER A 14 78.55 -20.81 -0.58
CA SER A 14 79.14 -19.48 -0.67
C SER A 14 79.69 -18.99 0.66
N ASP A 15 81.01 -19.05 0.83
CA ASP A 15 81.80 -18.60 2.01
C ASP A 15 81.79 -17.04 2.17
N GLY A 16 80.68 -16.41 1.83
CA GLY A 16 80.50 -14.96 1.98
C GLY A 16 80.24 -14.56 3.43
N LYS A 17 80.77 -13.42 3.86
CA LYS A 17 80.47 -12.81 5.15
C LYS A 17 79.73 -11.52 4.89
N ILE A 18 78.51 -11.34 5.49
CA ILE A 18 77.82 -10.11 5.52
C ILE A 18 78.19 -9.33 6.77
N ILE A 19 78.72 -8.13 6.59
CA ILE A 19 79.07 -7.22 7.70
C ILE A 19 78.05 -6.11 7.72
N ILE A 20 77.33 -6.03 8.81
CA ILE A 20 76.31 -4.94 9.03
C ILE A 20 76.91 -4.03 10.11
N GLU A 21 77.19 -2.80 9.72
CA GLU A 21 77.63 -1.74 10.64
C GLU A 21 76.49 -0.84 11.01
N TRP A 22 76.14 -0.82 12.30
CA TRP A 22 75.09 0.06 12.79
C TRP A 22 75.51 0.66 14.13
N PHE A 23 75.58 1.98 14.17
CA PHE A 23 75.96 2.73 15.37
C PHE A 23 77.23 2.24 16.08
N GLY A 24 78.31 1.87 15.35
CA GLY A 24 79.53 1.46 15.91
C GLY A 24 79.59 -0.04 16.30
N TRP A 25 78.50 -0.76 16.09
CA TRP A 25 78.47 -2.24 16.27
C TRP A 25 78.68 -2.91 14.93
N GLN A 26 79.61 -3.84 14.85
CA GLN A 26 79.79 -4.69 13.66
C GLN A 26 79.26 -6.07 13.95
N VAL A 27 78.24 -6.46 13.21
CA VAL A 27 77.64 -7.81 13.26
C VAL A 27 78.07 -8.57 11.99
N THR A 28 78.90 -9.57 12.15
CA THR A 28 79.29 -10.43 11.06
C THR A 28 78.39 -11.67 11.06
N THR A 29 77.72 -11.92 9.95
CA THR A 29 76.79 -13.04 9.82
C THR A 29 77.02 -13.77 8.49
N SER A 30 76.61 -15.04 8.39
CA SER A 30 76.65 -15.78 7.13
C SER A 30 75.41 -15.32 6.24
N PRO A 31 75.57 -15.29 4.91
CA PRO A 31 74.47 -14.97 4.01
C PRO A 31 73.22 -15.86 4.18
N THR A 32 73.46 -17.15 4.49
CA THR A 32 72.43 -18.14 4.77
C THR A 32 71.62 -17.79 6.02
N PHE A 33 72.26 -17.36 7.10
CA PHE A 33 71.64 -16.98 8.34
C PHE A 33 70.81 -15.69 8.13
N PHE A 34 71.40 -14.72 7.45
CA PHE A 34 70.66 -13.45 7.14
C PHE A 34 69.38 -13.68 6.32
N LEU A 35 69.45 -14.52 5.27
CA LEU A 35 68.34 -14.87 4.43
C LEU A 35 67.23 -15.64 5.20
N THR A 36 67.58 -16.58 6.03
CA THR A 36 66.65 -17.34 6.86
C THR A 36 65.99 -16.44 7.90
N LEU A 37 66.73 -15.52 8.51
CA LEU A 37 66.16 -14.52 9.42
C LEU A 37 65.16 -13.60 8.71
N LEU A 38 65.53 -13.11 7.53
CA LEU A 38 64.65 -12.23 6.74
C LEU A 38 63.36 -12.92 6.31
N LEU A 39 63.45 -14.18 5.85
CA LEU A 39 62.28 -14.99 5.52
C LEU A 39 61.42 -15.27 6.74
N SER A 40 62.03 -15.51 7.90
CA SER A 40 61.27 -15.69 9.14
C SER A 40 60.51 -14.45 9.55
N ILE A 41 61.11 -13.25 9.42
CA ILE A 41 60.46 -11.97 9.69
C ILE A 41 59.27 -11.75 8.74
N ILE A 42 59.49 -12.00 7.43
CA ILE A 42 58.41 -11.84 6.43
C ILE A 42 57.24 -12.80 6.74
N PHE A 43 57.54 -14.05 7.10
CA PHE A 43 56.54 -15.06 7.45
C PHE A 43 55.75 -14.64 8.70
N LEU A 44 56.44 -14.11 9.71
CA LEU A 44 55.82 -13.63 10.94
C LEU A 44 54.92 -12.41 10.67
N LEU A 45 55.36 -11.48 9.81
CA LEU A 45 54.52 -10.36 9.34
C LEU A 45 53.27 -10.84 8.59
N PHE A 46 53.42 -11.83 7.72
CA PHE A 46 52.30 -12.41 7.00
C PHE A 46 51.26 -13.03 7.95
N ILE A 47 51.71 -13.77 8.96
CA ILE A 47 50.84 -14.37 9.98
C ILE A 47 50.11 -13.27 10.77
N THR A 48 50.82 -12.23 11.21
CA THR A 48 50.25 -11.12 12.00
C THR A 48 49.23 -10.35 11.18
N ILE A 49 49.51 -10.01 9.93
CA ILE A 49 48.58 -9.33 9.04
C ILE A 49 47.32 -10.19 8.78
N SER A 50 47.50 -11.48 8.48
CA SER A 50 46.39 -12.42 8.27
C SER A 50 45.52 -12.55 9.52
N PHE A 51 46.14 -12.60 10.71
CA PHE A 51 45.44 -12.65 11.99
C PHE A 51 44.60 -11.36 12.21
N ILE A 52 45.17 -10.18 11.98
CA ILE A 52 44.47 -8.90 12.11
C ILE A 52 43.29 -8.83 11.15
N ILE A 53 43.46 -9.20 9.87
CA ILE A 53 42.37 -9.22 8.87
C ILE A 53 41.26 -10.17 9.30
N ASN A 54 41.60 -11.36 9.78
CA ASN A 54 40.58 -12.30 10.27
C ASN A 54 39.87 -11.77 11.51
N LEU A 55 40.58 -11.18 12.46
CA LEU A 55 40.00 -10.59 13.67
C LEU A 55 39.01 -9.47 13.34
N LEU A 56 39.31 -8.60 12.36
CA LEU A 56 38.45 -7.53 11.91
C LEU A 56 37.21 -8.00 11.12
N ASN A 57 37.33 -9.15 10.44
CA ASN A 57 36.24 -9.70 9.62
C ASN A 57 35.28 -10.62 10.40
N ILE A 58 35.68 -11.22 11.51
CA ILE A 58 34.86 -12.08 12.35
C ILE A 58 33.59 -11.34 12.87
N PRO A 59 33.70 -10.14 13.48
CA PRO A 59 32.53 -9.46 14.01
C PRO A 59 31.56 -9.06 12.91
N ARG A 60 32.02 -8.66 11.73
CA ARG A 60 31.17 -8.27 10.60
C ARG A 60 30.36 -9.46 10.04
N LYS A 61 30.99 -10.62 9.87
CA LYS A 61 30.33 -11.86 9.41
C LYS A 61 29.32 -12.38 10.43
N SER A 62 29.66 -12.35 11.71
CA SER A 62 28.78 -12.76 12.80
C SER A 62 27.55 -11.83 12.92
N LEU A 63 27.74 -10.50 12.89
CA LEU A 63 26.66 -9.52 12.92
C LEU A 63 25.72 -9.64 11.72
N ARG A 64 26.26 -9.92 10.53
CA ARG A 64 25.45 -10.15 9.33
C ARG A 64 24.58 -11.40 9.47
N LYS A 65 25.13 -12.53 9.86
CA LYS A 65 24.39 -13.76 10.13
C LYS A 65 23.32 -13.58 11.21
N PHE A 66 23.62 -12.81 12.24
CA PHE A 66 22.66 -12.51 13.31
C PHE A 66 21.50 -11.63 12.83
N ARG A 67 21.78 -10.65 11.98
CA ARG A 67 20.73 -9.82 11.34
C ARG A 67 19.86 -10.65 10.39
N GLU A 68 20.46 -11.50 9.56
CA GLU A 68 19.75 -12.39 8.66
C GLU A 68 18.81 -13.34 9.42
N LYS A 69 19.26 -13.96 10.50
CA LYS A 69 18.42 -14.79 11.37
C LYS A 69 17.25 -14.02 11.98
N LYS A 70 17.48 -12.77 12.41
CA LYS A 70 16.40 -11.92 12.94
C LYS A 70 15.35 -11.59 11.90
N ILE A 71 15.75 -11.32 10.66
CA ILE A 71 14.82 -11.04 9.55
C ILE A 71 14.02 -12.30 9.22
N ILE A 72 14.66 -13.46 9.07
CA ILE A 72 13.97 -14.73 8.79
C ILE A 72 12.96 -15.06 9.90
N ASN A 73 13.32 -14.92 11.16
CA ASN A 73 12.40 -15.13 12.28
C ASN A 73 11.21 -14.16 12.26
N ALA A 74 11.44 -12.91 11.86
CA ALA A 74 10.40 -11.91 11.75
C ALA A 74 9.45 -12.17 10.57
N GLU A 75 9.97 -12.67 9.44
CA GLU A 75 9.17 -13.10 8.28
C GLU A 75 8.31 -14.34 8.63
N GLN A 76 8.88 -15.31 9.33
CA GLN A 76 8.13 -16.46 9.83
C GLN A 76 7.02 -16.01 10.81
N ALA A 77 7.32 -15.10 11.71
CA ALA A 77 6.33 -14.54 12.61
C ALA A 77 5.23 -13.79 11.85
N LEU A 78 5.57 -13.01 10.81
CA LEU A 78 4.59 -12.34 9.97
C LEU A 78 3.66 -13.36 9.30
N ASN A 79 4.19 -14.41 8.70
CA ASN A 79 3.42 -15.47 8.07
C ASN A 79 2.49 -16.18 9.08
N ASN A 80 3.02 -16.56 10.24
CA ASN A 80 2.25 -17.20 11.30
C ASN A 80 1.15 -16.26 11.83
N GLY A 81 1.43 -14.96 11.97
CA GLY A 81 0.45 -13.97 12.37
C GLY A 81 -0.69 -13.82 11.36
N ILE A 82 -0.38 -13.85 10.06
CA ILE A 82 -1.38 -13.82 8.99
C ILE A 82 -2.24 -15.09 9.06
N ILE A 83 -1.64 -16.27 9.18
CA ILE A 83 -2.37 -17.54 9.31
C ILE A 83 -3.27 -17.50 10.54
N ALA A 84 -2.74 -17.06 11.69
CA ALA A 84 -3.51 -16.91 12.92
C ALA A 84 -4.71 -15.96 12.76
N SER A 85 -4.59 -14.94 11.92
CA SER A 85 -5.68 -14.01 11.62
C SER A 85 -6.85 -14.67 10.89
N PHE A 86 -6.58 -15.60 10.00
CA PHE A 86 -7.63 -16.38 9.31
C PHE A 86 -8.36 -17.34 10.24
N TYR A 87 -7.69 -17.87 11.26
CA TYR A 87 -8.31 -18.68 12.30
C TYR A 87 -8.97 -17.88 13.42
N GLY A 88 -8.87 -16.55 13.39
CA GLY A 88 -9.43 -15.68 14.43
C GLY A 88 -8.67 -15.72 15.77
N ASN A 89 -7.46 -16.26 15.81
CA ASN A 89 -6.66 -16.37 17.03
C ASN A 89 -5.98 -15.03 17.39
N LYS A 90 -6.70 -14.18 18.12
CA LYS A 90 -6.27 -12.82 18.49
C LYS A 90 -4.97 -12.78 19.27
N ILE A 91 -4.73 -13.78 20.14
CA ILE A 91 -3.53 -13.85 20.98
C ILE A 91 -2.30 -14.10 20.13
N GLU A 92 -2.36 -15.07 19.22
CA GLU A 92 -1.26 -15.37 18.31
C GLU A 92 -0.99 -14.25 17.31
N VAL A 93 -2.04 -13.57 16.82
CA VAL A 93 -1.87 -12.39 15.95
C VAL A 93 -1.04 -11.33 16.68
N SER A 94 -1.41 -10.98 17.93
CA SER A 94 -0.69 -9.96 18.69
C SER A 94 0.75 -10.36 19.01
N LYS A 95 1.00 -11.62 19.40
CA LYS A 95 2.33 -12.16 19.69
C LYS A 95 3.24 -12.09 18.44
N ASN A 96 2.77 -12.62 17.34
CA ASN A 96 3.52 -12.69 16.09
C ASN A 96 3.76 -11.30 15.48
N LEU A 97 2.80 -10.39 15.58
CA LEU A 97 2.96 -9.00 15.19
C LEU A 97 4.11 -8.32 15.95
N ASN A 98 4.16 -8.50 17.28
CA ASN A 98 5.23 -7.92 18.09
C ASN A 98 6.62 -8.45 17.74
N ILE A 99 6.73 -9.71 17.32
CA ILE A 99 8.00 -10.29 16.85
C ILE A 99 8.36 -9.71 15.49
N ALA A 100 7.42 -9.67 14.56
CA ALA A 100 7.64 -9.17 13.20
C ALA A 100 8.07 -7.70 13.19
N LYS A 101 7.44 -6.84 13.98
CA LYS A 101 7.74 -5.39 14.09
C LYS A 101 9.18 -5.09 14.52
N LYS A 102 9.85 -5.98 15.24
CA LYS A 102 11.22 -5.75 15.72
C LYS A 102 12.25 -5.66 14.60
N SER A 103 12.00 -6.32 13.47
CA SER A 103 12.97 -6.43 12.38
C SER A 103 12.42 -6.04 11.01
N LEU A 104 11.10 -6.08 10.83
CA LEU A 104 10.43 -5.66 9.60
C LEU A 104 9.84 -4.27 9.79
N LYS A 105 10.05 -3.39 8.82
CA LYS A 105 9.50 -2.03 8.80
C LYS A 105 8.78 -1.80 7.47
N ASP A 106 7.64 -1.13 7.54
CA ASP A 106 6.88 -0.60 6.39
C ASP A 106 6.51 -1.61 5.28
N LEU A 107 6.50 -2.90 5.61
CA LEU A 107 6.01 -3.93 4.70
C LEU A 107 4.47 -3.87 4.63
N PRO A 108 3.87 -3.90 3.44
CA PRO A 108 2.41 -3.88 3.29
C PRO A 108 1.70 -4.97 4.10
N LEU A 109 2.21 -6.19 4.11
CA LEU A 109 1.63 -7.30 4.87
C LEU A 109 1.71 -7.09 6.39
N LEU A 110 2.78 -6.45 6.89
CA LEU A 110 2.91 -6.11 8.31
C LEU A 110 1.84 -5.10 8.72
N ILE A 111 1.60 -4.08 7.88
CA ILE A 111 0.59 -3.07 8.13
C ILE A 111 -0.83 -3.69 8.10
N LEU A 112 -1.07 -4.66 7.22
CA LEU A 112 -2.33 -5.43 7.21
C LEU A 112 -2.51 -6.23 8.51
N LEU A 113 -1.46 -6.86 9.01
CA LEU A 113 -1.50 -7.58 10.27
C LEU A 113 -1.71 -6.63 11.47
N GLU A 114 -1.13 -5.41 11.41
CA GLU A 114 -1.40 -4.34 12.38
C GLU A 114 -2.87 -3.94 12.38
N LEU A 115 -3.44 -3.73 11.19
CA LEU A 115 -4.85 -3.40 11.04
C LEU A 115 -5.74 -4.50 11.64
N GLN A 116 -5.46 -5.76 11.32
CA GLN A 116 -6.22 -6.89 11.83
C GLN A 116 -6.14 -7.00 13.35
N ASN A 117 -4.95 -6.78 13.92
CA ASN A 117 -4.75 -6.77 15.37
C ASN A 117 -5.51 -5.62 16.06
N SER A 118 -5.55 -4.43 15.45
CA SER A 118 -6.31 -3.29 15.95
C SER A 118 -7.82 -3.54 15.93
N LEU A 119 -8.32 -4.14 14.83
CA LEU A 119 -9.72 -4.57 14.71
C LEU A 119 -10.11 -5.60 15.79
N TYR A 120 -9.24 -6.58 16.07
CA TYR A 120 -9.48 -7.57 17.10
C TYR A 120 -9.51 -6.99 18.52
N LYS A 121 -8.75 -5.91 18.77
CA LYS A 121 -8.76 -5.19 20.03
C LYS A 121 -9.94 -4.23 20.17
N GLY A 122 -10.66 -3.93 19.10
CA GLY A 122 -11.70 -2.91 19.10
C GLY A 122 -11.17 -1.49 19.26
N ASP A 123 -9.88 -1.26 18.98
CA ASP A 123 -9.23 0.05 19.08
C ASP A 123 -9.53 0.87 17.83
N GLU A 124 -10.61 1.62 17.85
CA GLU A 124 -11.08 2.40 16.72
C GLU A 124 -10.09 3.52 16.34
N ASN A 125 -9.48 4.18 17.33
CA ASN A 125 -8.52 5.26 17.08
C ASN A 125 -7.28 4.74 16.34
N ASN A 126 -6.69 3.66 16.83
CA ASN A 126 -5.53 3.05 16.20
C ASN A 126 -5.88 2.47 14.82
N THR A 127 -7.07 1.89 14.66
CA THR A 127 -7.58 1.43 13.37
C THR A 127 -7.62 2.57 12.36
N PHE A 128 -8.16 3.72 12.74
CA PHE A 128 -8.21 4.91 11.88
C PHE A 128 -6.82 5.42 11.49
N ILE A 129 -5.88 5.47 12.44
CA ILE A 129 -4.48 5.87 12.18
C ILE A 129 -3.83 4.93 11.17
N ILE A 130 -3.99 3.60 11.32
CA ILE A 130 -3.42 2.62 10.41
C ILE A 130 -4.04 2.76 9.00
N LEU A 131 -5.36 2.90 8.91
CA LEU A 131 -6.05 3.10 7.64
C LEU A 131 -5.57 4.38 6.92
N THR A 132 -5.34 5.46 7.65
CA THR A 132 -4.80 6.71 7.11
C THR A 132 -3.36 6.52 6.61
N LYS A 133 -2.52 5.79 7.34
CA LYS A 133 -1.17 5.40 6.90
C LYS A 133 -1.22 4.59 5.60
N MET A 134 -2.17 3.67 5.47
CA MET A 134 -2.33 2.83 4.27
C MET A 134 -2.69 3.62 3.01
N LEU A 135 -3.30 4.80 3.12
CA LEU A 135 -3.60 5.67 1.96
C LEU A 135 -2.35 6.10 1.19
N ASN A 136 -1.21 6.18 1.87
CA ASN A 136 0.07 6.59 1.29
C ASN A 136 0.82 5.43 0.61
N ILE A 137 0.34 4.19 0.77
CA ILE A 137 0.97 2.99 0.20
C ILE A 137 0.15 2.54 -1.01
N ALA A 138 0.75 2.60 -2.19
CA ALA A 138 0.05 2.39 -3.46
C ALA A 138 -0.74 1.06 -3.51
N VAL A 139 -0.15 -0.03 -3.01
CA VAL A 139 -0.77 -1.38 -3.00
C VAL A 139 -1.93 -1.46 -1.99
N LEU A 140 -1.85 -0.75 -0.86
CA LEU A 140 -2.87 -0.78 0.20
C LEU A 140 -3.95 0.29 0.04
N LYS A 141 -3.68 1.32 -0.78
CA LYS A 141 -4.59 2.45 -0.99
C LYS A 141 -6.03 2.05 -1.33
N PRO A 142 -6.30 1.07 -2.23
CA PRO A 142 -7.66 0.64 -2.54
C PRO A 142 -8.39 0.08 -1.32
N LEU A 143 -7.68 -0.74 -0.52
CA LEU A 143 -8.24 -1.34 0.70
C LEU A 143 -8.47 -0.28 1.77
N ALA A 144 -7.54 0.67 1.93
CA ALA A 144 -7.69 1.79 2.87
C ALA A 144 -8.92 2.64 2.56
N ILE A 145 -9.10 3.02 1.29
CA ILE A 145 -10.28 3.78 0.84
C ILE A 145 -11.55 2.99 1.15
N LYS A 146 -11.57 1.68 0.85
CA LYS A 146 -12.68 0.79 1.20
C LYS A 146 -13.04 0.91 2.67
N SER A 147 -12.06 0.60 3.50
CA SER A 147 -12.27 0.49 4.94
C SER A 147 -12.66 1.85 5.56
N LEU A 148 -12.08 2.95 5.08
CA LEU A 148 -12.42 4.30 5.54
C LEU A 148 -13.84 4.73 5.12
N ILE A 149 -14.28 4.38 3.91
CA ILE A 149 -15.67 4.61 3.51
C ILE A 149 -16.63 3.79 4.39
N SER A 150 -16.32 2.50 4.63
CA SER A 150 -17.13 1.67 5.52
C SER A 150 -17.16 2.21 6.97
N TYR A 151 -16.03 2.72 7.44
CA TYR A 151 -15.90 3.35 8.75
C TYR A 151 -16.73 4.64 8.85
N SER A 152 -16.66 5.52 7.83
CA SER A 152 -17.44 6.76 7.81
C SER A 152 -18.95 6.50 7.72
N ILE A 153 -19.38 5.47 6.97
CA ILE A 153 -20.77 5.05 6.92
C ILE A 153 -21.24 4.55 8.30
N LYS A 154 -20.46 3.68 8.95
CA LYS A 154 -20.79 3.16 10.28
C LYS A 154 -20.93 4.26 11.32
N ASN A 155 -20.03 5.25 11.28
CA ASN A 155 -20.00 6.34 12.27
C ASN A 155 -20.85 7.55 11.85
N LYS A 156 -21.54 7.47 10.69
CA LYS A 156 -22.32 8.56 10.09
C LYS A 156 -21.51 9.86 9.90
N ASP A 157 -20.20 9.71 9.67
CA ASP A 157 -19.27 10.83 9.46
C ASP A 157 -19.30 11.26 7.98
N LYS A 158 -20.11 12.28 7.73
CA LYS A 158 -20.34 12.84 6.38
C LYS A 158 -19.09 13.54 5.83
N GLU A 159 -18.32 14.22 6.66
CA GLU A 159 -17.14 14.96 6.23
C GLU A 159 -16.02 14.00 5.79
N LEU A 160 -15.73 13.00 6.62
CA LEU A 160 -14.78 11.95 6.29
C LEU A 160 -15.21 11.20 5.01
N PHE A 161 -16.49 10.85 4.90
CA PHE A 161 -17.03 10.18 3.72
C PHE A 161 -16.73 10.98 2.45
N ASN A 162 -17.09 12.26 2.41
CA ASN A 162 -16.91 13.11 1.24
C ASN A 162 -15.41 13.30 0.90
N ASN A 163 -14.57 13.49 1.90
CA ASN A 163 -13.11 13.61 1.71
C ASN A 163 -12.52 12.34 1.09
N ILE A 164 -12.87 11.17 1.61
CA ILE A 164 -12.33 9.89 1.09
C ILE A 164 -12.94 9.58 -0.29
N LEU A 165 -14.20 9.85 -0.48
CA LEU A 165 -14.87 9.66 -1.77
C LEU A 165 -14.21 10.52 -2.86
N SER A 166 -13.93 11.80 -2.60
CA SER A 166 -13.23 12.69 -3.53
C SER A 166 -11.82 12.18 -3.88
N LYS A 167 -11.03 11.75 -2.87
CA LYS A 167 -9.70 11.15 -3.08
C LYS A 167 -9.75 9.84 -3.87
N SER A 168 -10.87 9.13 -3.83
CA SER A 168 -11.07 7.92 -4.60
C SER A 168 -11.31 8.20 -6.09
N LEU A 169 -11.78 9.40 -6.43
CA LEU A 169 -12.11 9.79 -7.80
C LEU A 169 -10.90 9.85 -8.73
N ASP A 170 -9.70 10.05 -8.21
CA ASP A 170 -8.48 10.21 -9.02
C ASP A 170 -7.91 8.91 -9.60
N LYS A 171 -8.35 7.73 -9.15
CA LYS A 171 -7.84 6.44 -9.64
C LYS A 171 -8.97 5.49 -10.02
N LYS A 172 -8.71 4.60 -10.99
CA LYS A 172 -9.60 3.51 -11.44
C LYS A 172 -9.82 2.42 -10.35
N ILE A 173 -10.24 2.82 -9.16
CA ILE A 173 -10.58 1.88 -8.10
C ILE A 173 -12.03 1.48 -8.30
N GLU A 174 -12.27 0.24 -8.70
CA GLU A 174 -13.63 -0.28 -8.82
C GLU A 174 -14.20 -0.61 -7.44
N PHE A 175 -15.28 0.08 -7.08
CA PHE A 175 -16.00 -0.13 -5.83
C PHE A 175 -17.26 -0.99 -6.02
N SER A 176 -17.21 -1.99 -6.89
CA SER A 176 -18.41 -2.83 -7.17
C SER A 176 -19.05 -3.36 -5.89
N TRP A 177 -18.25 -3.74 -4.91
CA TRP A 177 -18.66 -4.35 -3.65
C TRP A 177 -19.11 -3.36 -2.55
N ILE A 178 -18.82 -2.05 -2.69
CA ILE A 178 -19.28 -1.02 -1.72
C ILE A 178 -20.34 -0.10 -2.32
N ARG A 179 -20.72 -0.28 -3.58
CA ARG A 179 -21.70 0.57 -4.28
C ARG A 179 -22.99 0.74 -3.49
N LYS A 180 -23.50 -0.35 -2.93
CA LYS A 180 -24.72 -0.33 -2.13
C LYS A 180 -24.53 0.55 -0.90
N GLY A 181 -23.46 0.37 -0.14
CA GLY A 181 -23.18 1.18 1.06
C GLY A 181 -23.02 2.67 0.73
N ILE A 182 -22.38 3.01 -0.39
CA ILE A 182 -22.26 4.41 -0.86
C ILE A 182 -23.65 4.95 -1.20
N PHE A 183 -24.46 4.19 -1.92
CA PHE A 183 -25.81 4.59 -2.30
C PHE A 183 -26.70 4.79 -1.06
N ASP A 184 -26.71 3.83 -0.15
CA ASP A 184 -27.51 3.87 1.06
C ASP A 184 -27.10 5.08 1.93
N PHE A 185 -25.78 5.31 2.12
CA PHE A 185 -25.30 6.46 2.88
C PHE A 185 -25.65 7.81 2.25
N CYS A 186 -25.51 7.94 0.92
CA CYS A 186 -25.89 9.14 0.21
C CYS A 186 -27.41 9.37 0.25
N SER A 187 -28.18 8.29 0.21
CA SER A 187 -29.64 8.32 0.35
C SER A 187 -30.07 8.84 1.72
N GLU A 188 -29.50 8.26 2.79
CA GLU A 188 -29.82 8.69 4.17
C GLU A 188 -29.41 10.14 4.46
N ASN A 189 -28.30 10.59 3.89
CA ASN A 189 -27.75 11.94 4.10
C ASN A 189 -28.15 12.96 3.03
N LYS A 190 -28.96 12.58 2.05
CA LYS A 190 -29.37 13.39 0.90
C LYS A 190 -28.19 13.95 0.08
N ASN A 191 -27.08 13.24 0.00
CA ASN A 191 -25.86 13.63 -0.73
C ASN A 191 -25.90 13.18 -2.20
N TRP A 192 -27.00 13.47 -2.88
CA TRP A 192 -27.24 12.98 -4.24
C TRP A 192 -26.31 13.61 -5.28
N GLU A 193 -25.90 14.87 -5.10
CA GLU A 193 -24.98 15.55 -6.02
C GLU A 193 -23.60 14.89 -6.01
N ASP A 194 -23.03 14.64 -4.82
CA ASP A 194 -21.74 13.96 -4.66
C ASP A 194 -21.80 12.54 -5.26
N LEU A 195 -22.90 11.83 -5.04
CA LEU A 195 -23.12 10.52 -5.65
C LEU A 195 -23.17 10.61 -7.18
N SER A 196 -23.84 11.63 -7.74
CA SER A 196 -23.90 11.80 -9.19
C SER A 196 -22.54 12.04 -9.82
N VAL A 197 -21.69 12.84 -9.17
CA VAL A 197 -20.31 13.10 -9.61
C VAL A 197 -19.47 11.82 -9.54
N TYR A 198 -19.61 11.07 -8.47
CA TYR A 198 -18.93 9.77 -8.31
C TYR A 198 -19.34 8.79 -9.41
N LEU A 199 -20.66 8.63 -9.64
CA LEU A 199 -21.17 7.70 -10.64
C LEU A 199 -20.72 8.07 -12.06
N LYS A 200 -20.70 9.36 -12.42
CA LYS A 200 -20.23 9.84 -13.73
C LYS A 200 -18.75 9.55 -13.97
N LYS A 201 -17.90 9.79 -12.97
CA LYS A 201 -16.44 9.69 -13.12
C LYS A 201 -15.93 8.27 -13.07
N LYS A 202 -16.56 7.40 -12.29
CA LYS A 202 -16.00 6.08 -11.94
C LYS A 202 -16.70 4.91 -12.60
N ILE A 203 -17.95 5.06 -12.95
CA ILE A 203 -18.73 3.94 -13.44
C ILE A 203 -18.84 4.02 -14.95
N SER A 204 -18.43 2.97 -15.64
CA SER A 204 -18.71 2.86 -17.08
C SER A 204 -20.23 2.95 -17.29
N ILE A 205 -20.68 4.04 -17.90
CA ILE A 205 -22.10 4.31 -18.21
C ILE A 205 -22.65 3.26 -19.20
N LYS A 206 -21.82 2.35 -19.71
CA LYS A 206 -22.23 1.29 -20.65
C LYS A 206 -23.10 0.20 -20.00
N SER A 207 -23.01 -0.02 -18.70
CA SER A 207 -23.85 -1.00 -17.99
C SER A 207 -25.27 -0.46 -17.79
N LYS A 208 -26.30 -1.26 -18.10
CA LYS A 208 -27.71 -0.93 -17.86
C LYS A 208 -27.96 -0.58 -16.40
N PHE A 209 -27.44 -1.38 -15.48
CA PHE A 209 -27.54 -1.15 -14.03
C PHE A 209 -26.99 0.20 -13.58
N ASN A 210 -25.83 0.60 -14.13
CA ASN A 210 -25.21 1.89 -13.79
C ASN A 210 -26.02 3.09 -14.30
N LYS A 211 -26.62 2.95 -15.49
CA LYS A 211 -27.54 3.94 -16.03
C LYS A 211 -28.77 4.12 -15.15
N GLU A 212 -29.33 3.02 -14.66
CA GLU A 212 -30.50 3.04 -13.77
C GLU A 212 -30.19 3.74 -12.45
N ILE A 213 -29.08 3.41 -11.77
CA ILE A 213 -28.68 4.08 -10.53
C ILE A 213 -28.45 5.57 -10.75
N LEU A 214 -27.72 5.95 -11.80
CA LEU A 214 -27.46 7.35 -12.12
C LEU A 214 -28.75 8.09 -12.46
N SER A 215 -29.67 7.44 -13.15
CA SER A 215 -30.99 7.98 -13.45
C SER A 215 -31.80 8.27 -12.19
N ILE A 216 -31.86 7.31 -11.25
CA ILE A 216 -32.50 7.47 -9.94
C ILE A 216 -31.85 8.62 -9.15
N THR A 217 -30.53 8.69 -9.16
CA THR A 217 -29.79 9.77 -8.49
C THR A 217 -30.17 11.14 -9.01
N TYR A 218 -30.24 11.30 -10.34
CA TYR A 218 -30.73 12.58 -10.94
C TYR A 218 -32.17 12.91 -10.61
N TYR A 219 -33.00 11.89 -10.52
CA TYR A 219 -34.40 12.11 -10.10
C TYR A 219 -34.46 12.62 -8.66
N GLN A 220 -33.68 12.03 -7.74
CA GLN A 220 -33.65 12.50 -6.35
C GLN A 220 -33.13 13.95 -6.24
N ILE A 221 -32.12 14.31 -7.01
CA ILE A 221 -31.63 15.69 -7.08
C ILE A 221 -32.76 16.61 -7.62
N ALA A 222 -33.45 16.19 -8.68
CA ALA A 222 -34.56 16.95 -9.24
C ALA A 222 -35.69 17.14 -8.24
N LEU A 223 -36.01 16.13 -7.46
CA LEU A 223 -37.05 16.18 -6.42
C LEU A 223 -36.67 17.14 -5.29
N GLU A 224 -35.41 17.14 -4.85
CA GLU A 224 -34.91 18.09 -3.85
C GLU A 224 -35.00 19.52 -4.34
N TYR A 225 -34.57 19.82 -5.57
CA TYR A 225 -34.71 21.15 -6.15
C TYR A 225 -36.17 21.56 -6.39
N TYR A 226 -37.04 20.61 -6.69
CA TYR A 226 -38.50 20.87 -6.78
C TYR A 226 -39.06 21.26 -5.43
N LEU A 227 -38.66 20.59 -4.33
CA LEU A 227 -39.10 20.94 -2.98
C LEU A 227 -38.53 22.29 -2.49
N LEU A 228 -37.40 22.72 -3.03
CA LEU A 228 -36.76 24.03 -2.79
C LEU A 228 -37.31 25.14 -3.72
N ASP A 229 -38.29 24.84 -4.56
CA ASP A 229 -38.91 25.73 -5.55
C ASP A 229 -37.94 26.21 -6.66
N ASP A 230 -36.77 25.58 -6.82
CA ASP A 230 -35.86 25.81 -7.95
C ASP A 230 -36.28 24.96 -9.16
N LEU A 231 -37.38 25.39 -9.80
CA LEU A 231 -37.99 24.66 -10.92
C LEU A 231 -37.04 24.53 -12.13
N LYS A 232 -36.08 25.46 -12.29
CA LYS A 232 -35.10 25.40 -13.41
C LYS A 232 -34.13 24.25 -13.22
N LYS A 233 -33.52 24.13 -12.05
CA LYS A 233 -32.61 23.03 -11.75
C LYS A 233 -33.37 21.70 -11.67
N ALA A 234 -34.52 21.67 -11.05
CA ALA A 234 -35.38 20.49 -11.02
C ALA A 234 -35.62 19.93 -12.43
N ASN A 235 -36.01 20.78 -13.36
CA ASN A 235 -36.26 20.39 -14.76
C ASN A 235 -34.98 19.93 -15.47
N PHE A 236 -33.83 20.59 -15.19
CA PHE A 236 -32.56 20.19 -15.77
C PHE A 236 -32.18 18.76 -15.34
N PHE A 237 -32.20 18.47 -14.05
CA PHE A 237 -31.81 17.13 -13.54
C PHE A 237 -32.83 16.06 -13.94
N LEU A 238 -34.12 16.37 -13.93
CA LEU A 238 -35.14 15.43 -14.39
C LEU A 238 -34.97 15.05 -15.86
N LYS A 239 -34.63 16.01 -16.72
CA LYS A 239 -34.29 15.71 -18.12
C LYS A 239 -33.06 14.81 -18.25
N GLN A 240 -32.06 14.94 -17.37
CA GLN A 240 -30.91 14.02 -17.36
C GLN A 240 -31.34 12.61 -16.93
N ALA A 241 -32.22 12.49 -15.93
CA ALA A 241 -32.78 11.21 -15.51
C ALA A 241 -33.53 10.51 -16.66
N LEU A 242 -34.42 11.26 -17.34
CA LEU A 242 -35.21 10.76 -18.47
C LEU A 242 -34.36 10.35 -19.67
N LYS A 243 -33.20 10.98 -19.92
CA LYS A 243 -32.26 10.55 -20.98
C LYS A 243 -31.62 9.18 -20.70
N LEU A 244 -31.44 8.83 -19.44
CA LEU A 244 -30.80 7.58 -19.03
C LEU A 244 -31.81 6.44 -18.91
N ASN A 245 -33.01 6.74 -18.41
CA ASN A 245 -34.09 5.79 -18.26
C ASN A 245 -35.41 6.49 -18.52
N ASN A 246 -36.04 6.23 -19.67
CA ASN A 246 -37.27 6.86 -20.11
C ASN A 246 -38.51 6.28 -19.42
N TYR A 247 -38.40 5.22 -18.65
CA TYR A 247 -39.50 4.31 -18.33
C TYR A 247 -39.90 4.27 -16.86
N PHE A 248 -39.41 5.16 -16.03
CA PHE A 248 -39.75 5.12 -14.60
C PHE A 248 -40.96 6.07 -14.33
N PRO A 249 -42.14 5.52 -13.94
CA PRO A 249 -43.36 6.31 -13.75
C PRO A 249 -43.18 7.55 -12.85
N PRO A 250 -42.43 7.50 -11.72
CA PRO A 250 -42.21 8.67 -10.88
C PRO A 250 -41.57 9.87 -11.61
N TYR A 251 -40.74 9.63 -12.64
CA TYR A 251 -40.14 10.70 -13.43
C TYR A 251 -41.19 11.47 -14.22
N MET A 252 -42.17 10.78 -14.75
CA MET A 252 -43.24 11.35 -15.51
C MET A 252 -44.22 12.15 -14.63
N GLU A 253 -44.47 11.66 -13.42
CA GLU A 253 -45.30 12.39 -12.44
C GLU A 253 -44.62 13.72 -12.07
N LEU A 254 -43.33 13.73 -11.71
CA LEU A 254 -42.61 14.95 -11.41
C LEU A 254 -42.54 15.88 -12.63
N TYR A 255 -42.34 15.32 -13.83
CA TYR A 255 -42.30 16.10 -15.07
C TYR A 255 -43.65 16.80 -15.34
N SER A 256 -44.77 16.11 -15.13
CA SER A 256 -46.09 16.70 -15.27
C SER A 256 -46.33 17.88 -14.29
N LYS A 257 -45.82 17.75 -13.05
CA LYS A 257 -45.88 18.82 -12.05
C LYS A 257 -45.07 20.07 -12.45
N LEU A 258 -43.88 19.84 -13.03
CA LEU A 258 -42.97 20.90 -13.50
C LEU A 258 -43.51 21.64 -14.74
N ILE A 259 -44.39 21.01 -15.50
CA ILE A 259 -44.95 21.57 -16.75
C ILE A 259 -46.35 22.17 -16.54
N LYS A 260 -46.88 22.25 -15.33
CA LYS A 260 -48.24 22.77 -15.03
C LYS A 260 -48.55 24.14 -15.62
N GLY A 261 -47.57 24.92 -16.09
CA GLY A 261 -47.77 26.17 -16.80
C GLY A 261 -47.92 26.02 -18.32
N LYS A 262 -47.85 24.82 -18.90
CA LYS A 262 -48.02 24.58 -20.33
C LYS A 262 -49.43 24.10 -20.65
N SER A 263 -49.84 24.31 -21.90
CA SER A 263 -51.13 23.82 -22.39
C SER A 263 -51.25 22.30 -22.24
N ASN A 264 -52.45 21.82 -21.85
CA ASN A 264 -52.74 20.39 -21.73
C ASN A 264 -52.39 19.61 -23.00
N LYS A 265 -52.55 20.20 -24.19
CA LYS A 265 -52.15 19.59 -25.47
C LYS A 265 -50.64 19.35 -25.57
N GLU A 266 -49.79 20.26 -25.08
CA GLU A 266 -48.33 20.10 -25.08
C GLU A 266 -47.91 19.04 -24.08
N ILE A 267 -48.52 19.03 -22.92
CA ILE A 267 -48.25 18.00 -21.88
C ILE A 267 -48.58 16.63 -22.44
N THR A 268 -49.76 16.46 -23.03
CA THR A 268 -50.17 15.17 -23.63
C THR A 268 -49.25 14.75 -24.77
N LYS A 269 -48.82 15.68 -25.62
CA LYS A 269 -47.89 15.39 -26.72
C LYS A 269 -46.51 14.92 -26.20
N ILE A 270 -46.01 15.57 -25.18
CA ILE A 270 -44.71 15.20 -24.55
C ILE A 270 -44.81 13.84 -23.88
N LEU A 271 -45.84 13.60 -23.08
CA LEU A 271 -46.07 12.30 -22.40
C LEU A 271 -46.28 11.19 -23.43
N LYS A 272 -47.03 11.42 -24.50
CA LYS A 272 -47.23 10.46 -25.58
C LYS A 272 -45.93 10.13 -26.30
N ASN A 273 -45.04 11.12 -26.57
CA ASN A 273 -43.74 10.88 -27.19
C ASN A 273 -42.80 10.07 -26.30
N TYR A 274 -42.86 10.22 -24.99
CA TYR A 274 -42.11 9.38 -24.07
C TYR A 274 -42.68 7.95 -24.00
N TRP A 275 -44.03 7.84 -24.00
CA TRP A 275 -44.71 6.56 -23.93
C TRP A 275 -44.51 5.73 -25.22
N LEU A 276 -44.51 6.38 -26.39
CA LEU A 276 -44.24 5.70 -27.67
C LEU A 276 -42.82 5.20 -27.85
N LYS A 277 -41.85 5.79 -27.13
CA LYS A 277 -40.45 5.34 -27.17
C LYS A 277 -40.22 4.08 -26.34
N SER A 278 -41.12 3.70 -25.51
CA SER A 278 -41.03 2.51 -24.65
C SER A 278 -42.43 2.02 -24.30
N PRO A 279 -43.19 1.49 -25.26
CA PRO A 279 -44.43 0.81 -24.95
C PRO A 279 -44.10 -0.53 -24.26
N ASN A 280 -44.68 -0.78 -23.12
CA ASN A 280 -44.78 -2.14 -22.61
C ASN A 280 -45.97 -2.79 -23.12
#